data_433024ef951d90d65d4ebc1add0c1edf
#
_entry.id   433024ef951d90d65d4ebc1add0c1edf
#
_cell.length_a   1.000
_cell.length_b   1.000
_cell.length_c   1.000
_cell.angle_alpha   90.00
_cell.angle_beta   90.00
_cell.angle_gamma   90.00
#
_symmetry.space_group_name_H-M   'P 1'
#
loop_
_entity.id
_entity.type
_entity.pdbx_description
1 polymer ?
#
loop_
_entity_poly.entity_id
_entity_poly.type
_entity_poly.pdbx_seq_one_letter_code
_entity_poly.pdbx_strand_id
1 'polypeptide(L)' 'MAHEPLKWYDDKADHPRWIKSLAEARRQATLEGYCYQHVQAIIVSIDQYAEAALGNRGYFLNKPHRIG' A
#
# COMPACT_ATOMS: atom_id res chain seq x y z
N MET A 1 19.53 19.60 -1.65
CA MET A 1 19.17 18.31 -1.76
C MET A 1 17.81 18.10 -2.30
N ALA A 2 17.70 17.33 -3.26
CA ALA A 2 16.41 17.14 -3.87
C ALA A 2 15.65 16.08 -3.14
N HIS A 3 14.38 16.26 -2.98
CA HIS A 3 13.57 15.30 -2.39
C HIS A 3 12.69 14.74 -3.46
N GLU A 4 12.69 13.46 -3.62
CA GLU A 4 11.78 12.86 -4.55
C GLU A 4 10.43 12.78 -3.90
N PRO A 5 9.38 13.05 -4.61
CA PRO A 5 8.05 12.94 -4.05
C PRO A 5 7.78 11.49 -3.71
N LEU A 6 6.95 11.26 -2.75
CA LEU A 6 6.57 9.92 -2.38
C LEU A 6 5.80 9.29 -3.53
N LYS A 7 5.99 8.01 -3.71
CA LYS A 7 5.27 7.29 -4.74
C LYS A 7 4.02 6.68 -4.13
N TRP A 8 2.99 6.59 -4.91
CA TRP A 8 1.71 6.06 -4.46
C TRP A 8 1.20 5.07 -5.49
N TYR A 9 0.45 4.10 -5.02
CA TYR A 9 -0.11 3.11 -5.93
C TYR A 9 -1.26 3.76 -6.71
N ASP A 10 -1.33 3.47 -8.00
CA ASP A 10 -2.41 3.98 -8.83
C ASP A 10 -2.88 2.79 -9.64
N ASP A 11 -4.10 2.34 -9.42
CA ASP A 11 -4.61 1.15 -10.08
C ASP A 11 -4.78 1.35 -11.57
N LYS A 12 -4.70 2.59 -12.05
CA LYS A 12 -4.78 2.84 -13.48
C LYS A 12 -3.42 2.88 -14.13
N ALA A 13 -2.37 2.86 -13.35
CA ALA A 13 -1.02 2.88 -13.90
C ALA A 13 -0.57 1.47 -14.21
N ASP A 14 0.51 1.36 -14.99
CA ASP A 14 1.00 0.07 -15.37
C ASP A 14 2.01 -0.41 -14.35
N HIS A 15 1.57 -1.10 -13.36
CA HIS A 15 2.44 -1.64 -12.32
C HIS A 15 2.75 -3.10 -12.59
N PRO A 16 3.85 -3.61 -12.07
CA PRO A 16 4.13 -5.04 -12.14
C PRO A 16 3.02 -5.85 -11.48
N ARG A 17 2.83 -7.06 -11.98
CA ARG A 17 1.77 -7.91 -11.47
C ARG A 17 1.90 -8.15 -9.97
N TRP A 18 3.13 -8.29 -9.49
CA TRP A 18 3.37 -8.51 -8.06
C TRP A 18 2.82 -7.36 -7.23
N ILE A 19 3.04 -6.13 -7.68
CA ILE A 19 2.56 -4.96 -6.96
C ILE A 19 1.03 -4.88 -7.01
N LYS A 20 0.46 -5.20 -8.15
CA LYS A 20 -0.99 -5.21 -8.25
C LYS A 20 -1.60 -6.26 -7.34
N SER A 21 -0.94 -7.41 -7.21
CA SER A 21 -1.43 -8.46 -6.32
C SER A 21 -1.37 -8.04 -4.87
N LEU A 22 -0.32 -7.33 -4.46
CA LEU A 22 -0.24 -6.84 -3.10
C LEU A 22 -1.32 -5.81 -2.82
N ALA A 23 -1.57 -4.91 -3.76
CA ALA A 23 -2.60 -3.90 -3.57
C ALA A 23 -3.97 -4.56 -3.41
N GLU A 24 -4.24 -5.57 -4.21
CA GLU A 24 -5.51 -6.27 -4.13
C GLU A 24 -5.61 -7.06 -2.82
N ALA A 25 -4.55 -7.72 -2.41
CA ALA A 25 -4.54 -8.48 -1.17
C ALA A 25 -4.80 -7.56 0.02
N ARG A 26 -4.17 -6.38 0.00
CA ARG A 26 -4.37 -5.44 1.09
C ARG A 26 -5.80 -4.93 1.12
N ARG A 27 -6.37 -4.68 -0.05
CA ARG A 27 -7.75 -4.22 -0.12
C ARG A 27 -8.71 -5.29 0.42
N GLN A 28 -8.49 -6.54 0.03
CA GLN A 28 -9.33 -7.63 0.48
C GLN A 28 -9.18 -7.83 2.00
N ALA A 29 -7.96 -7.71 2.50
CA ALA A 29 -7.73 -7.84 3.93
C ALA A 29 -8.44 -6.72 4.70
N THR A 30 -8.43 -5.51 4.15
CA THR A 30 -9.13 -4.41 4.80
C THR A 30 -10.64 -4.67 4.85
N LEU A 31 -11.18 -5.24 3.79
CA LEU A 31 -12.60 -5.55 3.76
C LEU A 31 -12.95 -6.69 4.73
N GLU A 32 -11.98 -7.57 4.97
CA GLU A 32 -12.22 -8.68 5.88
C GLU A 32 -12.36 -8.16 7.29
N GLY A 33 -11.68 -7.09 7.61
CA GLY A 33 -11.85 -6.43 8.89
C GLY A 33 -10.67 -6.55 9.80
N TYR A 34 -10.53 -5.60 10.69
CA TYR A 34 -9.39 -5.56 11.57
C TYR A 34 -9.63 -6.34 12.85
N CYS A 35 -10.70 -7.11 12.93
CA CYS A 35 -10.94 -7.89 14.13
C CYS A 35 -9.99 -9.05 14.26
N TYR A 36 -9.40 -9.48 13.17
CA TYR A 36 -8.53 -10.64 13.19
C TYR A 36 -7.08 -10.20 13.23
N GLN A 37 -6.35 -10.68 14.21
CA GLN A 37 -4.94 -10.29 14.35
C GLN A 37 -4.14 -10.69 13.14
N HIS A 38 -4.46 -11.81 12.53
CA HIS A 38 -3.71 -12.28 11.36
C HIS A 38 -3.95 -11.35 10.16
N VAL A 39 -5.15 -10.80 10.04
CA VAL A 39 -5.45 -9.87 8.98
C VAL A 39 -4.67 -8.58 9.20
N GLN A 40 -4.61 -8.10 10.44
CA GLN A 40 -3.83 -6.92 10.75
C GLN A 40 -2.36 -7.16 10.44
N ALA A 41 -1.85 -8.34 10.75
CA ALA A 41 -0.46 -8.66 10.48
C ALA A 41 -0.16 -8.65 8.98
N ILE A 42 -1.09 -9.13 8.17
CA ILE A 42 -0.92 -9.10 6.73
C ILE A 42 -0.84 -7.66 6.24
N ILE A 43 -1.75 -6.80 6.70
CA ILE A 43 -1.76 -5.41 6.27
C ILE A 43 -0.47 -4.72 6.70
N VAL A 44 -0.04 -4.94 7.93
CA VAL A 44 1.19 -4.33 8.43
C VAL A 44 2.39 -4.81 7.62
N SER A 45 2.44 -6.10 7.29
CA SER A 45 3.55 -6.65 6.53
C SER A 45 3.63 -6.04 5.14
N ILE A 46 2.47 -5.86 4.50
CA ILE A 46 2.44 -5.26 3.17
C ILE A 46 2.92 -3.80 3.26
N ASP A 47 2.49 -3.07 4.28
CA ASP A 47 2.89 -1.69 4.44
C ASP A 47 4.38 -1.58 4.77
N GLN A 48 4.92 -2.51 5.54
CA GLN A 48 6.35 -2.52 5.83
C GLN A 48 7.15 -2.81 4.57
N TYR A 49 6.66 -3.73 3.74
CA TYR A 49 7.29 -3.98 2.46
C TYR A 49 7.27 -2.71 1.61
N ALA A 50 6.14 -2.02 1.59
CA ALA A 50 6.03 -0.79 0.80
C ALA A 50 7.03 0.26 1.30
N GLU A 51 7.19 0.36 2.61
CA GLU A 51 8.14 1.31 3.15
C GLU A 51 9.56 0.95 2.74
N ALA A 52 9.92 -0.32 2.88
CA ALA A 52 11.30 -0.75 2.61
C ALA A 52 11.62 -0.77 1.13
N ALA A 53 10.71 -1.22 0.31
CA ALA A 53 11.01 -1.43 -1.10
C ALA A 53 10.56 -0.27 -1.99
N LEU A 54 9.49 0.41 -1.60
CA LEU A 54 8.91 1.44 -2.44
C LEU A 54 9.05 2.84 -1.83
N GLY A 55 9.59 2.92 -0.64
CA GLY A 55 9.91 4.21 -0.04
C GLY A 55 8.74 4.93 0.60
N ASN A 56 7.59 4.32 0.74
CA ASN A 56 6.43 4.98 1.27
C ASN A 56 5.54 3.97 1.98
N ARG A 57 5.47 4.04 3.30
CA ARG A 57 4.65 3.10 4.06
C ARG A 57 3.18 3.20 3.67
N GLY A 58 2.72 4.35 3.23
CA GLY A 58 1.35 4.54 2.80
C GLY A 58 1.11 4.32 1.33
N TYR A 59 2.07 3.70 0.65
CA TYR A 59 2.02 3.56 -0.80
C TYR A 59 0.68 3.01 -1.30
N PHE A 60 0.16 1.97 -0.66
CA PHE A 60 -1.07 1.33 -1.11
C PHE A 60 -2.32 2.07 -0.65
N LEU A 61 -2.19 3.11 0.15
CA LEU A 61 -3.34 3.87 0.55
C LEU A 61 -3.79 4.82 -0.56
N ASN A 62 -2.87 5.16 -1.48
CA ASN A 62 -3.23 5.96 -2.64
C ASN A 62 -3.97 7.20 -2.27
N LYS A 63 -3.43 7.98 -1.35
CA LYS A 63 -4.12 9.14 -0.94
C LYS A 63 -3.35 10.38 -1.01
N PRO A 64 -2.57 10.63 -1.99
CA PRO A 64 -1.76 11.82 -1.98
C PRO A 64 -2.59 13.06 -2.07
N HIS A 65 -3.77 12.97 -2.63
CA HIS A 65 -4.54 14.14 -2.85
C HIS A 65 -5.49 14.35 -1.76
N ARG A 66 -5.52 13.61 -0.78
CA ARG A 66 -6.47 13.75 0.18
C ARG A 66 -6.21 14.80 1.04
N ILE A 67 -5.75 15.74 0.77
CA ILE A 67 -5.46 16.70 1.58
C ILE A 67 -6.48 17.32 2.08
N GLY A 68 -7.12 17.13 2.18
CA GLY A 68 -8.14 17.72 2.80
C GLY A 68 -8.43 18.77 2.78
#